data_e823e5af5bcf1e22de7ebb42d4d5cbbc
#
_entry.id   e823e5af5bcf1e22de7ebb42d4d5cbbc
#
_cell.length_a   1.000
_cell.length_b   1.000
_cell.length_c   1.000
_cell.angle_alpha   90.00
_cell.angle_beta   90.00
_cell.angle_gamma   90.00
#
_symmetry.space_group_name_H-M   'P 1'
#
loop_
_entity.id
_entity.type
_entity.pdbx_description
1 polymer ?
#
loop_
_entity_poly.entity_id
_entity_poly.type
_entity_poly.pdbx_seq_one_letter_code
_entity_poly.pdbx_strand_id
1 'polypeptide(L)'
;IPLAPDGSLVEGDIRVQTERVMENLKAVLEAAGSGLSRVVQTTCFLADMEDFPGFNEVYARYFTPPYPARATVAVKALPRGVRVEVACVALAE
;
A
#
# COMPACT_ATOMS: atom_id res chain seq x y z
N ILE A 1 -6.15 -3.27 2.56
CA ILE A 1 -7.13 -2.23 2.23
C ILE A 1 -7.05 -1.10 3.27
N PRO A 2 -7.57 0.11 2.96
CA PRO A 2 -7.38 1.28 3.83
C PRO A 2 -8.33 1.31 5.03
N LEU A 3 -8.07 0.46 6.01
CA LEU A 3 -8.84 0.44 7.25
C LEU A 3 -8.17 1.27 8.34
N ALA A 4 -8.96 2.05 9.08
CA ALA A 4 -8.50 2.71 10.29
C ALA A 4 -8.27 1.68 11.41
N PRO A 5 -7.54 2.04 12.49
CA PRO A 5 -7.29 1.11 13.60
C PRO A 5 -8.54 0.50 14.24
N ASP A 6 -9.67 1.20 14.18
CA ASP A 6 -10.95 0.69 14.71
C ASP A 6 -11.68 -0.24 13.73
N GLY A 7 -11.08 -0.53 12.57
CA GLY A 7 -11.68 -1.38 11.56
C GLY A 7 -12.59 -0.68 10.56
N SER A 8 -12.85 0.61 10.74
CA SER A 8 -13.67 1.35 9.79
C SER A 8 -12.90 1.64 8.51
N LEU A 9 -13.62 1.68 7.39
CA LEU A 9 -13.03 2.00 6.09
C LEU A 9 -12.70 3.49 6.03
N VAL A 10 -11.46 3.82 5.64
CA VAL A 10 -11.07 5.20 5.39
C VAL A 10 -11.53 5.57 3.99
N GLU A 11 -12.47 6.52 3.93
CA GLU A 11 -12.95 7.05 2.66
C GLU A 11 -12.10 8.25 2.25
N GLY A 12 -12.16 8.59 0.97
CA GLY A 12 -11.43 9.72 0.44
C GLY A 12 -10.87 9.40 -0.94
N ASP A 13 -10.04 10.31 -1.44
CA ASP A 13 -9.41 10.12 -2.74
C ASP A 13 -8.27 9.09 -2.66
N ILE A 14 -7.61 8.87 -3.80
CA ILE A 14 -6.54 7.87 -3.88
C ILE A 14 -5.37 8.19 -2.94
N ARG A 15 -5.05 9.47 -2.74
CA ARG A 15 -3.94 9.86 -1.87
C ARG A 15 -4.22 9.51 -0.42
N VAL A 16 -5.43 9.80 0.05
CA VAL A 16 -5.86 9.50 1.42
C VAL A 16 -5.86 7.99 1.65
N GLN A 17 -6.43 7.22 0.72
CA GLN A 17 -6.49 5.78 0.85
C GLN A 17 -5.11 5.14 0.78
N THR A 18 -4.24 5.62 -0.09
CA THR A 18 -2.87 5.10 -0.21
C THR A 18 -2.08 5.34 1.07
N GLU A 19 -2.19 6.53 1.65
CA GLU A 19 -1.52 6.82 2.92
C GLU A 19 -1.96 5.84 4.00
N ARG A 20 -3.27 5.57 4.12
CA ARG A 20 -3.76 4.64 5.12
C ARG A 20 -3.28 3.21 4.88
N VAL A 21 -3.28 2.77 3.62
CA VAL A 21 -2.77 1.45 3.26
C VAL A 21 -1.30 1.30 3.63
N MET A 22 -0.48 2.31 3.31
CA MET A 22 0.94 2.26 3.59
C MET A 22 1.24 2.33 5.08
N GLU A 23 0.50 3.13 5.85
CA GLU A 23 0.65 3.15 7.30
C GLU A 23 0.27 1.81 7.91
N ASN A 24 -0.78 1.18 7.43
CA ASN A 24 -1.18 -0.15 7.89
C ASN A 24 -0.11 -1.20 7.57
N LEU A 25 0.43 -1.16 6.36
CA LEU A 25 1.49 -2.08 5.95
C LEU A 25 2.73 -1.92 6.83
N LYS A 26 3.13 -0.70 7.09
CA LYS A 26 4.24 -0.38 7.98
C LYS A 26 4.01 -0.96 9.38
N ALA A 27 2.83 -0.77 9.93
CA ALA A 27 2.50 -1.27 11.27
C ALA A 27 2.55 -2.79 11.33
N VAL A 28 2.01 -3.48 10.32
CA VAL A 28 2.05 -4.95 10.25
C VAL A 28 3.48 -5.45 10.17
N LEU A 29 4.31 -4.83 9.33
CA LEU A 29 5.71 -5.23 9.18
C LEU A 29 6.48 -5.04 10.50
N GLU A 30 6.30 -3.91 11.17
CA GLU A 30 6.98 -3.63 12.43
C GLU A 30 6.53 -4.59 13.53
N ALA A 31 5.25 -4.92 13.58
CA ALA A 31 4.74 -5.91 14.54
C ALA A 31 5.31 -7.32 14.29
N ALA A 32 5.67 -7.62 13.04
CA ALA A 32 6.28 -8.90 12.69
C ALA A 32 7.81 -8.93 12.82
N GLY A 33 8.41 -7.86 13.33
CA GLY A 33 9.86 -7.77 13.48
C GLY A 33 10.59 -7.38 12.18
N SER A 34 9.88 -6.80 11.24
CA SER A 34 10.44 -6.34 9.96
C SER A 34 10.27 -4.83 9.83
N GLY A 35 10.19 -4.32 8.64
CA GLY A 35 9.98 -2.89 8.37
C GLY A 35 9.98 -2.61 6.89
N LEU A 36 9.61 -1.39 6.51
CA LEU A 36 9.57 -0.98 5.11
C LEU A 36 10.94 -1.08 4.43
N SER A 37 12.02 -0.82 5.17
CA SER A 37 13.38 -0.94 4.63
C SER A 37 13.78 -2.37 4.28
N ARG A 38 13.03 -3.36 4.72
CA ARG A 38 13.30 -4.78 4.47
C ARG A 38 12.36 -5.38 3.43
N VAL A 39 11.50 -4.57 2.83
CA VAL A 39 10.61 -5.00 1.75
C VAL A 39 11.44 -5.21 0.48
N VAL A 40 11.26 -6.37 -0.14
CA VAL A 40 11.99 -6.73 -1.37
C VAL A 40 11.09 -6.69 -2.60
N GLN A 41 9.78 -6.81 -2.42
CA GLN A 41 8.83 -6.80 -3.51
C GLN A 41 7.47 -6.33 -3.04
N THR A 42 6.82 -5.51 -3.87
CA THR A 42 5.42 -5.10 -3.65
C THR A 42 4.58 -5.46 -4.86
N THR A 43 3.30 -5.71 -4.61
CA THR A 43 2.28 -5.79 -5.65
C THR A 43 1.18 -4.82 -5.27
N CYS A 44 0.89 -3.90 -6.17
CA CYS A 44 -0.07 -2.81 -5.93
C CYS A 44 -1.27 -3.01 -6.84
N PHE A 45 -2.45 -3.02 -6.24
CA PHE A 45 -3.71 -3.24 -6.95
C PHE A 45 -4.52 -1.96 -6.91
N LEU A 46 -4.90 -1.46 -8.09
CA LEU A 46 -5.73 -0.26 -8.22
C LEU A 46 -7.07 -0.63 -8.83
N ALA A 47 -8.14 0.00 -8.37
CA ALA A 47 -9.45 -0.15 -8.98
C ALA A 47 -9.52 0.56 -10.34
N ASP A 48 -8.68 1.59 -10.54
CA ASP A 48 -8.61 2.38 -11.77
C ASP A 48 -7.17 2.85 -11.98
N MET A 49 -6.58 2.53 -13.12
CA MET A 49 -5.20 2.92 -13.44
C MET A 49 -5.04 4.44 -13.55
N GLU A 50 -6.11 5.19 -13.75
CA GLU A 50 -6.06 6.65 -13.71
C GLU A 50 -5.62 7.17 -12.33
N ASP A 51 -5.79 6.36 -11.28
CA ASP A 51 -5.33 6.71 -9.94
C ASP A 51 -3.82 6.54 -9.76
N PHE A 52 -3.11 5.97 -10.73
CA PHE A 52 -1.68 5.67 -10.56
C PHE A 52 -0.83 6.87 -10.17
N PRO A 53 -0.95 8.03 -10.83
CA PRO A 53 -0.11 9.19 -10.46
C PRO A 53 -0.30 9.61 -8.99
N GLY A 54 -1.53 9.68 -8.52
CA GLY A 54 -1.83 10.03 -7.13
C GLY A 54 -1.36 8.96 -6.15
N PHE A 55 -1.57 7.70 -6.49
CA PHE A 55 -1.05 6.58 -5.72
C PHE A 55 0.47 6.63 -5.61
N ASN A 56 1.15 6.79 -6.73
CA ASN A 56 2.62 6.74 -6.77
C ASN A 56 3.25 7.91 -6.01
N GLU A 57 2.63 9.07 -6.02
CA GLU A 57 3.09 10.23 -5.26
C GLU A 57 3.19 9.90 -3.76
N VAL A 58 2.19 9.25 -3.22
CA VAL A 58 2.17 8.86 -1.80
C VAL A 58 3.07 7.65 -1.55
N TYR A 59 2.95 6.62 -2.39
CA TYR A 59 3.75 5.39 -2.28
C TYR A 59 5.25 5.70 -2.22
N ALA A 60 5.73 6.60 -3.08
CA ALA A 60 7.16 6.92 -3.16
C ALA A 60 7.72 7.51 -1.87
N ARG A 61 6.87 8.10 -1.03
CA ARG A 61 7.33 8.67 0.26
C ARG A 61 7.75 7.62 1.28
N TYR A 62 7.36 6.36 1.07
CA TYR A 62 7.58 5.28 2.04
C TYR A 62 8.84 4.47 1.77
N PHE A 63 9.51 4.71 0.66
CA PHE A 63 10.69 3.94 0.28
C PHE A 63 11.85 4.84 -0.09
N THR A 64 13.05 4.35 0.27
CA THR A 64 14.32 4.97 -0.11
C THR A 64 15.17 3.92 -0.83
N PRO A 65 16.19 4.32 -1.62
CA PRO A 65 17.05 3.34 -2.28
C PRO A 65 17.75 2.41 -1.28
N PRO A 66 17.92 1.13 -1.60
CA PRO A 66 17.46 0.46 -2.83
C PRO A 66 15.95 0.19 -2.76
N TYR A 67 15.26 0.45 -3.88
CA TYR A 67 13.81 0.28 -3.92
C TYR A 67 13.42 -1.18 -4.11
N PRO A 68 12.29 -1.61 -3.53
CA PRO A 68 11.77 -2.95 -3.80
C PRO A 68 11.29 -3.06 -5.26
N ALA A 69 11.31 -4.28 -5.77
CA ALA A 69 10.64 -4.57 -7.04
C ALA A 69 9.14 -4.32 -6.88
N ARG A 70 8.50 -3.78 -7.92
CA ARG A 70 7.07 -3.46 -7.86
C ARG A 70 6.36 -3.87 -9.13
N ALA A 71 5.16 -4.43 -8.96
CA ALA A 71 4.18 -4.55 -10.03
C ALA A 71 2.95 -3.76 -9.62
N THR A 72 2.39 -2.99 -10.55
CA THR A 72 1.14 -2.26 -10.33
C THR A 72 0.17 -2.63 -11.42
N VAL A 73 -1.01 -3.09 -11.03
CA VAL A 73 -2.04 -3.52 -11.96
C VAL A 73 -3.39 -2.91 -11.58
N ALA A 74 -4.21 -2.65 -12.59
CA ALA A 74 -5.61 -2.32 -12.36
C ALA A 74 -6.40 -3.63 -12.35
N VAL A 75 -7.33 -3.76 -11.42
CA VAL A 75 -8.19 -4.93 -11.29
C VAL A 75 -9.63 -4.52 -11.50
N LYS A 76 -10.50 -5.52 -11.74
CA LYS A 76 -11.90 -5.24 -12.00
C LYS A 76 -12.58 -4.57 -10.81
N ALA A 77 -12.26 -5.00 -9.60
CA ALA A 77 -12.82 -4.45 -8.36
C ALA A 77 -11.95 -4.87 -7.18
N LEU A 78 -12.03 -4.11 -6.11
CA LEU A 78 -11.39 -4.43 -4.84
C LEU A 78 -12.46 -4.59 -3.76
N PRO A 79 -12.14 -5.33 -2.67
CA PRO A 79 -13.09 -5.50 -1.59
C PRO A 79 -13.62 -4.17 -1.06
N ARG A 80 -14.92 -4.12 -0.78
CA ARG A 80 -15.60 -2.96 -0.20
C ARG A 80 -15.50 -1.69 -1.04
N GLY A 81 -15.19 -1.82 -2.34
CA GLY A 81 -15.12 -0.67 -3.24
C GLY A 81 -13.94 0.26 -2.99
N VAL A 82 -12.90 -0.20 -2.32
CA VAL A 82 -11.70 0.63 -2.11
C VAL A 82 -10.96 0.85 -3.42
N ARG A 83 -10.12 1.88 -3.46
CA ARG A 83 -9.36 2.28 -4.65
C ARG A 83 -8.01 1.59 -4.76
N VAL A 84 -7.47 1.09 -3.66
CA VAL A 84 -6.09 0.57 -3.62
C VAL A 84 -5.94 -0.54 -2.60
N GLU A 85 -5.05 -1.48 -2.94
CA GLU A 85 -4.59 -2.54 -2.04
C GLU A 85 -3.12 -2.79 -2.34
N VAL A 86 -2.29 -3.00 -1.32
CA VAL A 86 -0.86 -3.28 -1.49
C VAL A 86 -0.50 -4.53 -0.70
N ALA A 87 0.19 -5.44 -1.37
CA ALA A 87 0.79 -6.61 -0.74
C ALA A 87 2.30 -6.53 -0.89
N CYS A 88 3.04 -7.12 0.03
CA CYS A 88 4.49 -7.12 -0.05
C CYS A 88 5.09 -8.41 0.48
N VAL A 89 6.36 -8.63 0.08
CA VAL A 89 7.23 -9.63 0.68
C VAL A 89 8.40 -8.88 1.31
N ALA A 90 8.70 -9.19 2.57
CA ALA A 90 9.76 -8.53 3.30
C ALA A 90 10.64 -9.56 4.02
N LEU A 91 11.89 -9.18 4.25
CA LEU A 91 12.81 -10.04 4.98
C LEU A 91 12.50 -9.95 6.48
N ALA A 92 12.53 -11.09 7.15
CA ALA A 92 12.39 -11.15 8.60
C ALA A 92 13.75 -10.88 9.27
N GLU A 93 13.70 -10.49 10.52
CA GLU A 93 14.89 -10.37 11.34
C GLU A 93 15.58 -11.73 11.56
#